data_e09667bbe19c197f58878ccb741c541c
#
_entry.id   e09667bbe19c197f58878ccb741c541c
#
_cell.length_a   1.000
_cell.length_b   1.000
_cell.length_c   1.000
_cell.angle_alpha   90.00
_cell.angle_beta   90.00
_cell.angle_gamma   90.00
#
_symmetry.space_group_name_H-M   'P 1'
#
loop_
_entity.id
_entity.type
_entity.pdbx_description
1 polymer ?
#
loop_
_entity_poly.entity_id
_entity_poly.type
_entity_poly.pdbx_seq_one_letter_code
_entity_poly.pdbx_strand_id
1 'polypeptide(L)'
;EFVNTVALISGSFGGINLEDIAAPRCFEIERKLKERCDIPVFHDDQHGTAICCAAAMINACRLTGRKLSEIKMVVNGAGAAAIAVTKLLVSMGLKNVIMCDKFGALYEGCEQMNAEQAYMATITNPENKRGTLADVLPGADIFFGMSAPNVLTKDMVRTMAKDPMVFPMANPTPEIMPEDALEAGAAVVGCGRSDYPNQINNVLAFPGVFRGALDVRASDINEEMKIAAAYAIANVVSDEELNAQYIMPKAFDPRVRDAVAAAVAQAARDSGVARI
;
A
#
# COMPACT_ATOMS: atom_id res chain seq x y z
N GLU A 1 8.28 -15.64 -22.59
CA GLU A 1 9.23 -16.65 -22.11
C GLU A 1 9.11 -16.82 -20.57
N PHE A 2 9.32 -15.77 -19.77
CA PHE A 2 9.27 -15.83 -18.30
C PHE A 2 8.00 -16.54 -17.76
N VAL A 3 6.81 -16.07 -18.13
CA VAL A 3 5.53 -16.67 -17.70
C VAL A 3 5.44 -18.16 -18.06
N ASN A 4 5.90 -18.54 -19.25
CA ASN A 4 5.89 -19.95 -19.68
C ASN A 4 6.80 -20.81 -18.80
N THR A 5 8.01 -20.34 -18.51
CA THR A 5 8.97 -21.05 -17.68
C THR A 5 8.44 -21.25 -16.27
N VAL A 6 7.95 -20.17 -15.64
CA VAL A 6 7.40 -20.22 -14.28
C VAL A 6 6.19 -21.14 -14.21
N ALA A 7 5.26 -21.05 -15.17
CA ALA A 7 4.09 -21.92 -15.21
C ALA A 7 4.45 -23.40 -15.37
N LEU A 8 5.49 -23.74 -16.15
CA LEU A 8 5.94 -25.13 -16.31
C LEU A 8 6.49 -25.75 -15.01
N ILE A 9 7.20 -24.95 -14.20
CA ILE A 9 7.78 -25.44 -12.93
C ILE A 9 6.85 -25.29 -11.73
N SER A 10 5.74 -24.56 -11.87
CA SER A 10 4.84 -24.20 -10.76
C SER A 10 4.30 -25.41 -9.99
N GLY A 11 4.09 -26.55 -10.66
CA GLY A 11 3.61 -27.77 -10.03
C GLY A 11 4.54 -28.38 -8.94
N SER A 12 5.77 -27.86 -8.83
CA SER A 12 6.74 -28.29 -7.79
C SER A 12 6.71 -27.40 -6.55
N PHE A 13 5.86 -26.36 -6.52
CA PHE A 13 5.82 -25.34 -5.46
C PHE A 13 4.42 -25.19 -4.87
N GLY A 14 4.35 -24.65 -3.66
CA GLY A 14 3.08 -24.31 -2.99
C GLY A 14 2.57 -22.90 -3.27
N GLY A 15 3.42 -22.02 -3.77
CA GLY A 15 3.11 -20.64 -4.12
C GLY A 15 4.28 -19.96 -4.84
N ILE A 16 4.03 -18.84 -5.46
CA ILE A 16 5.02 -18.04 -6.21
C ILE A 16 5.04 -16.62 -5.68
N ASN A 17 6.20 -16.16 -5.23
CA ASN A 17 6.45 -14.73 -4.99
C ASN A 17 7.16 -14.12 -6.21
N LEU A 18 6.61 -13.01 -6.69
CA LEU A 18 7.24 -12.16 -7.71
C LEU A 18 7.87 -10.97 -7.01
N GLU A 19 9.10 -10.65 -7.39
CA GLU A 19 9.89 -9.58 -6.81
C GLU A 19 10.79 -8.93 -7.84
N ASP A 20 11.09 -7.65 -7.69
CA ASP A 20 12.00 -6.88 -8.54
C ASP A 20 11.60 -6.84 -10.03
N ILE A 21 10.32 -6.95 -10.32
CA ILE A 21 9.79 -6.86 -11.69
C ILE A 21 9.23 -5.46 -11.93
N ALA A 22 9.88 -4.71 -12.80
CA ALA A 22 9.51 -3.32 -13.10
C ALA A 22 8.14 -3.18 -13.79
N ALA A 23 7.40 -2.13 -13.42
CA ALA A 23 6.20 -1.70 -14.16
C ALA A 23 6.58 -1.26 -15.60
N PRO A 24 5.68 -1.42 -16.59
CA PRO A 24 4.34 -2.02 -16.48
C PRO A 24 4.30 -3.54 -16.61
N ARG A 25 5.44 -4.20 -16.87
CA ARG A 25 5.50 -5.65 -17.12
C ARG A 25 5.04 -6.50 -15.93
N CYS A 26 5.28 -6.03 -14.70
CA CYS A 26 4.88 -6.74 -13.50
C CYS A 26 3.37 -7.08 -13.46
N PHE A 27 2.52 -6.16 -13.89
CA PHE A 27 1.06 -6.36 -13.92
C PHE A 27 0.64 -7.48 -14.87
N GLU A 28 1.21 -7.48 -16.08
CA GLU A 28 0.92 -8.49 -17.09
C GLU A 28 1.44 -9.87 -16.66
N ILE A 29 2.65 -9.93 -16.11
CA ILE A 29 3.28 -11.17 -15.64
C ILE A 29 2.46 -11.79 -14.52
N GLU A 30 2.11 -11.02 -13.50
CA GLU A 30 1.31 -11.52 -12.37
C GLU A 30 -0.06 -12.05 -12.86
N ARG A 31 -0.78 -11.25 -13.65
CA ARG A 31 -2.09 -11.66 -14.18
C ARG A 31 -2.00 -12.96 -14.97
N LYS A 32 -1.04 -13.07 -15.91
CA LYS A 32 -0.85 -14.28 -16.73
C LYS A 32 -0.45 -15.51 -15.90
N LEU A 33 0.32 -15.33 -14.82
CA LEU A 33 0.68 -16.44 -13.94
C LEU A 33 -0.51 -16.88 -13.10
N LYS A 34 -1.30 -15.95 -12.55
CA LYS A 34 -2.55 -16.29 -11.85
C LYS A 34 -3.54 -17.05 -12.73
N GLU A 35 -3.62 -16.73 -14.01
CA GLU A 35 -4.49 -17.44 -14.99
C GLU A 35 -3.99 -18.87 -15.29
N ARG A 36 -2.71 -19.17 -15.09
CA ARG A 36 -2.05 -20.40 -15.56
C ARG A 36 -1.58 -21.34 -14.45
N CYS A 37 -1.48 -20.85 -13.23
CA CYS A 37 -0.99 -21.61 -12.10
C CYS A 37 -2.14 -21.95 -11.14
N ASP A 38 -2.16 -23.20 -10.65
CA ASP A 38 -3.14 -23.66 -9.64
C ASP A 38 -2.70 -23.33 -8.19
N ILE A 39 -1.63 -22.57 -8.03
CA ILE A 39 -1.05 -22.16 -6.74
C ILE A 39 -1.09 -20.64 -6.65
N PRO A 40 -1.11 -20.05 -5.44
CA PRO A 40 -1.15 -18.61 -5.28
C PRO A 40 0.09 -17.94 -5.88
N VAL A 41 -0.14 -16.86 -6.60
CA VAL A 41 0.88 -15.97 -7.16
C VAL A 41 0.71 -14.61 -6.49
N PHE A 42 1.79 -14.10 -5.93
CA PHE A 42 1.81 -12.86 -5.18
C PHE A 42 3.00 -12.01 -5.61
N HIS A 43 2.83 -10.71 -5.71
CA HIS A 43 3.91 -9.78 -6.04
C HIS A 43 4.15 -8.89 -4.81
N ASP A 44 5.24 -9.13 -4.10
CA ASP A 44 5.49 -8.51 -2.79
C ASP A 44 5.70 -6.99 -2.89
N ASP A 45 6.43 -6.50 -3.89
CA ASP A 45 6.62 -5.05 -4.10
C ASP A 45 5.31 -4.30 -4.35
N GLN A 46 4.28 -4.96 -4.85
CA GLN A 46 2.95 -4.39 -5.03
C GLN A 46 2.09 -4.63 -3.80
N HIS A 47 1.81 -5.89 -3.51
CA HIS A 47 0.77 -6.28 -2.56
C HIS A 47 1.27 -6.33 -1.11
N GLY A 48 2.51 -6.76 -0.86
CA GLY A 48 3.11 -6.69 0.48
C GLY A 48 3.26 -5.24 0.94
N THR A 49 3.74 -4.39 0.04
CA THR A 49 3.80 -2.94 0.28
C THR A 49 2.40 -2.36 0.52
N ALA A 50 1.40 -2.72 -0.31
CA ALA A 50 0.03 -2.23 -0.15
C ALA A 50 -0.59 -2.64 1.21
N ILE A 51 -0.38 -3.88 1.64
CA ILE A 51 -0.86 -4.38 2.94
C ILE A 51 -0.26 -3.58 4.10
N CYS A 52 1.07 -3.36 4.09
CA CYS A 52 1.74 -2.63 5.17
C CYS A 52 1.37 -1.14 5.18
N CYS A 53 1.22 -0.52 4.00
CA CYS A 53 0.74 0.85 3.89
C CYS A 53 -0.70 0.99 4.38
N ALA A 54 -1.58 0.04 4.04
CA ALA A 54 -2.94 0.03 4.54
C ALA A 54 -3.00 -0.15 6.07
N ALA A 55 -2.16 -1.00 6.66
CA ALA A 55 -2.06 -1.16 8.11
C ALA A 55 -1.63 0.15 8.80
N ALA A 56 -0.62 0.83 8.26
CA ALA A 56 -0.19 2.14 8.77
C ALA A 56 -1.33 3.17 8.70
N MET A 57 -2.07 3.19 7.60
CA MET A 57 -3.20 4.07 7.38
C MET A 57 -4.34 3.81 8.35
N ILE A 58 -4.68 2.55 8.61
CA ILE A 58 -5.69 2.16 9.60
C ILE A 58 -5.32 2.73 10.96
N ASN A 59 -4.09 2.54 11.42
CA ASN A 59 -3.66 2.99 12.74
C ASN A 59 -3.48 4.51 12.81
N ALA A 60 -3.02 5.16 11.75
CA ALA A 60 -2.95 6.62 11.69
C ALA A 60 -4.35 7.26 11.75
N CYS A 61 -5.33 6.67 11.07
CA CYS A 61 -6.73 7.07 11.17
C CYS A 61 -7.30 6.84 12.56
N ARG A 62 -7.02 5.67 13.19
CA ARG A 62 -7.39 5.37 14.58
C ARG A 62 -6.86 6.42 15.54
N LEU A 63 -5.56 6.72 15.45
CA LEU A 63 -4.90 7.69 16.32
C LEU A 63 -5.46 9.10 16.18
N THR A 64 -5.80 9.51 14.97
CA THR A 64 -6.29 10.88 14.67
C THR A 64 -7.81 10.99 14.73
N GLY A 65 -8.53 9.90 15.03
CA GLY A 65 -10.00 9.86 15.07
C GLY A 65 -10.67 10.07 13.71
N ARG A 66 -9.95 9.84 12.60
CA ARG A 66 -10.46 10.00 11.24
C ARG A 66 -10.97 8.67 10.69
N LYS A 67 -11.94 8.75 9.77
CA LYS A 67 -12.43 7.58 9.04
C LYS A 67 -11.85 7.56 7.62
N LEU A 68 -11.41 6.40 7.16
CA LEU A 68 -10.84 6.22 5.82
C LEU A 68 -11.77 6.76 4.71
N SER A 69 -13.07 6.60 4.86
CA SER A 69 -14.07 7.05 3.89
C SER A 69 -14.27 8.57 3.83
N GLU A 70 -13.75 9.32 4.80
CA GLU A 70 -13.95 10.77 4.94
C GLU A 70 -12.68 11.57 4.65
N ILE A 71 -11.51 10.91 4.69
CA ILE A 71 -10.22 11.55 4.47
C ILE A 71 -9.98 11.91 3.00
N LYS A 72 -9.18 12.95 2.82
CA LYS A 72 -8.66 13.41 1.54
C LYS A 72 -7.19 13.03 1.43
N MET A 73 -6.84 12.19 0.47
CA MET A 73 -5.50 11.67 0.29
C MET A 73 -4.91 12.13 -1.04
N VAL A 74 -3.65 12.53 -1.02
CA VAL A 74 -2.86 12.76 -2.23
C VAL A 74 -1.72 11.76 -2.27
N VAL A 75 -1.66 10.97 -3.34
CA VAL A 75 -0.62 10.00 -3.63
C VAL A 75 0.34 10.60 -4.65
N ASN A 76 1.60 10.77 -4.31
CA ASN A 76 2.62 11.23 -5.25
C ASN A 76 3.47 10.07 -5.71
N GLY A 77 3.32 9.70 -6.96
CA GLY A 77 3.81 8.51 -7.62
C GLY A 77 2.66 7.72 -8.22
N ALA A 78 2.85 7.17 -9.41
CA ALA A 78 1.87 6.35 -10.10
C ALA A 78 2.53 5.12 -10.73
N GLY A 79 3.50 4.55 -10.00
CA GLY A 79 4.14 3.26 -10.28
C GLY A 79 3.37 2.07 -9.68
N ALA A 80 3.93 0.87 -9.82
CA ALA A 80 3.28 -0.38 -9.41
C ALA A 80 2.84 -0.38 -7.95
N ALA A 81 3.72 -0.01 -7.02
CA ALA A 81 3.41 0.03 -5.60
C ALA A 81 2.33 1.08 -5.27
N ALA A 82 2.45 2.31 -5.79
CA ALA A 82 1.46 3.36 -5.56
C ALA A 82 0.07 2.99 -6.06
N ILE A 83 -0.01 2.35 -7.24
CA ILE A 83 -1.26 1.83 -7.81
C ILE A 83 -1.84 0.73 -6.92
N ALA A 84 -1.02 -0.23 -6.48
CA ALA A 84 -1.47 -1.32 -5.61
C ALA A 84 -1.99 -0.82 -4.25
N VAL A 85 -1.26 0.11 -3.61
CA VAL A 85 -1.68 0.77 -2.36
C VAL A 85 -3.02 1.48 -2.55
N THR A 86 -3.14 2.28 -3.60
CA THR A 86 -4.36 3.06 -3.86
C THR A 86 -5.54 2.15 -4.16
N LYS A 87 -5.38 1.10 -4.97
CA LYS A 87 -6.43 0.11 -5.24
C LYS A 87 -6.91 -0.55 -3.94
N LEU A 88 -5.99 -1.01 -3.10
CA LEU A 88 -6.35 -1.65 -1.83
C LEU A 88 -7.10 -0.69 -0.89
N LEU A 89 -6.66 0.56 -0.76
CA LEU A 89 -7.34 1.55 0.08
C LEU A 89 -8.72 1.94 -0.46
N VAL A 90 -8.87 2.03 -1.79
CA VAL A 90 -10.19 2.27 -2.43
C VAL A 90 -11.13 1.10 -2.16
N SER A 91 -10.68 -0.15 -2.26
CA SER A 91 -11.50 -1.32 -1.92
C SER A 91 -11.88 -1.37 -0.42
N MET A 92 -11.04 -0.79 0.44
CA MET A 92 -11.33 -0.62 1.88
C MET A 92 -12.25 0.58 2.18
N GLY A 93 -12.64 1.35 1.17
CA GLY A 93 -13.60 2.45 1.29
C GLY A 93 -13.03 3.87 1.24
N LEU A 94 -11.76 4.04 0.87
CA LEU A 94 -11.20 5.36 0.56
C LEU A 94 -11.91 5.94 -0.69
N LYS A 95 -12.50 7.14 -0.56
CA LYS A 95 -13.29 7.77 -1.63
C LYS A 95 -12.59 8.96 -2.27
N ASN A 96 -11.81 9.68 -1.50
CA ASN A 96 -11.28 10.99 -1.87
C ASN A 96 -9.77 10.92 -2.03
N VAL A 97 -9.31 10.39 -3.15
CA VAL A 97 -7.89 10.24 -3.45
C VAL A 97 -7.54 10.86 -4.79
N ILE A 98 -6.43 11.59 -4.84
CA ILE A 98 -5.84 12.12 -6.07
C ILE A 98 -4.45 11.51 -6.19
N MET A 99 -4.18 10.86 -7.32
CA MET A 99 -2.84 10.39 -7.67
C MET A 99 -2.13 11.41 -8.54
N CYS A 100 -0.82 11.55 -8.35
CA CYS A 100 0.05 12.39 -9.17
C CYS A 100 1.20 11.56 -9.75
N ASP A 101 1.62 11.91 -10.96
CA ASP A 101 2.87 11.48 -11.56
C ASP A 101 3.73 12.73 -11.87
N LYS A 102 4.88 12.55 -12.49
CA LYS A 102 5.81 13.63 -12.86
C LYS A 102 5.18 14.78 -13.67
N PHE A 103 4.08 14.52 -14.34
CA PHE A 103 3.32 15.52 -15.11
C PHE A 103 2.16 16.15 -14.31
N GLY A 104 1.98 15.79 -13.04
CA GLY A 104 0.92 16.28 -12.16
C GLY A 104 -0.18 15.25 -11.89
N ALA A 105 -1.37 15.73 -11.52
CA ALA A 105 -2.51 14.90 -11.16
C ALA A 105 -2.98 14.02 -12.31
N LEU A 106 -3.33 12.77 -11.99
CA LEU A 106 -4.05 11.88 -12.91
C LEU A 106 -5.52 12.28 -12.95
N TYR A 107 -6.06 12.46 -14.15
CA TYR A 107 -7.46 12.80 -14.38
C TYR A 107 -7.97 12.17 -15.68
N GLU A 108 -9.26 11.92 -15.79
CA GLU A 108 -9.84 11.34 -16.99
C GLU A 108 -9.60 12.24 -18.22
N GLY A 109 -9.05 11.63 -19.29
CA GLY A 109 -8.69 12.34 -20.53
C GLY A 109 -7.27 12.91 -20.55
N CYS A 110 -6.42 12.66 -19.55
CA CYS A 110 -5.01 13.02 -19.62
C CYS A 110 -4.26 12.10 -20.60
N GLU A 111 -3.64 12.67 -21.63
CA GLU A 111 -2.98 11.91 -22.70
C GLU A 111 -1.62 11.31 -22.30
N GLN A 112 -1.04 11.76 -21.19
CA GLN A 112 0.31 11.35 -20.76
C GLN A 112 0.33 10.03 -19.96
N MET A 113 -0.85 9.49 -19.64
CA MET A 113 -1.01 8.30 -18.81
C MET A 113 -0.82 7.01 -19.61
N ASN A 114 -0.20 6.00 -18.98
CA ASN A 114 -0.27 4.62 -19.46
C ASN A 114 -1.63 3.99 -19.12
N ALA A 115 -1.88 2.76 -19.60
CA ALA A 115 -3.16 2.09 -19.42
C ALA A 115 -3.57 1.90 -17.94
N GLU A 116 -2.63 1.56 -17.07
CA GLU A 116 -2.92 1.38 -15.62
C GLU A 116 -3.21 2.72 -14.95
N GLN A 117 -2.48 3.77 -15.29
CA GLN A 117 -2.74 5.13 -14.80
C GLN A 117 -4.09 5.66 -15.30
N ALA A 118 -4.44 5.38 -16.56
CA ALA A 118 -5.74 5.74 -17.11
C ALA A 118 -6.88 5.02 -16.38
N TYR A 119 -6.71 3.73 -16.06
CA TYR A 119 -7.67 3.02 -15.20
C TYR A 119 -7.74 3.66 -13.81
N MET A 120 -6.61 4.01 -13.19
CA MET A 120 -6.63 4.67 -11.87
C MET A 120 -7.37 6.00 -11.91
N ALA A 121 -7.25 6.77 -12.98
CA ALA A 121 -7.98 8.03 -13.14
C ALA A 121 -9.51 7.85 -13.16
N THR A 122 -10.03 6.67 -13.53
CA THR A 122 -11.49 6.38 -13.49
C THR A 122 -12.03 6.08 -12.10
N ILE A 123 -11.17 5.70 -11.15
CA ILE A 123 -11.55 5.33 -9.78
C ILE A 123 -10.99 6.28 -8.71
N THR A 124 -10.23 7.26 -9.13
CA THR A 124 -9.64 8.30 -8.27
C THR A 124 -10.01 9.68 -8.78
N ASN A 125 -9.61 10.73 -8.05
CA ASN A 125 -9.81 12.13 -8.46
C ASN A 125 -11.27 12.45 -8.89
N PRO A 126 -12.25 12.23 -8.01
CA PRO A 126 -13.68 12.34 -8.38
C PRO A 126 -14.09 13.75 -8.85
N GLU A 127 -13.31 14.78 -8.50
CA GLU A 127 -13.53 16.15 -8.93
C GLU A 127 -12.77 16.50 -10.23
N ASN A 128 -12.06 15.51 -10.82
CA ASN A 128 -11.24 15.68 -12.02
C ASN A 128 -10.26 16.87 -11.93
N LYS A 129 -9.65 17.06 -10.75
CA LYS A 129 -8.69 18.14 -10.49
C LYS A 129 -7.45 17.97 -11.34
N ARG A 130 -6.91 19.09 -11.79
CA ARG A 130 -5.70 19.18 -12.60
C ARG A 130 -4.65 20.01 -11.89
N GLY A 131 -3.41 19.89 -12.33
CA GLY A 131 -2.30 20.68 -11.80
C GLY A 131 -1.18 19.79 -11.24
N THR A 132 -0.20 20.46 -10.67
CA THR A 132 0.97 19.84 -10.02
C THR A 132 0.61 19.30 -8.64
N LEU A 133 1.55 18.59 -7.99
CA LEU A 133 1.39 18.19 -6.60
C LEU A 133 1.04 19.39 -5.69
N ALA A 134 1.70 20.52 -5.88
CA ALA A 134 1.45 21.73 -5.08
C ALA A 134 0.02 22.29 -5.24
N ASP A 135 -0.59 22.07 -6.41
CA ASP A 135 -1.94 22.57 -6.68
C ASP A 135 -3.03 21.69 -6.04
N VAL A 136 -2.78 20.37 -5.91
CA VAL A 136 -3.80 19.41 -5.42
C VAL A 136 -3.64 19.03 -3.96
N LEU A 137 -2.48 19.28 -3.36
CA LEU A 137 -2.17 18.95 -1.97
C LEU A 137 -2.91 19.81 -0.92
N PRO A 138 -3.23 21.10 -1.15
CA PRO A 138 -3.89 21.93 -0.15
C PRO A 138 -5.16 21.30 0.41
N GLY A 139 -5.26 21.26 1.74
CA GLY A 139 -6.39 20.67 2.46
C GLY A 139 -6.46 19.14 2.42
N ALA A 140 -5.41 18.45 1.97
CA ALA A 140 -5.32 17.00 2.09
C ALA A 140 -5.04 16.59 3.54
N ASP A 141 -5.71 15.55 4.02
CA ASP A 141 -5.44 14.94 5.33
C ASP A 141 -4.18 14.07 5.30
N ILE A 142 -3.91 13.44 4.14
CA ILE A 142 -2.81 12.51 3.96
C ILE A 142 -2.04 12.83 2.69
N PHE A 143 -0.70 12.89 2.84
CA PHE A 143 0.24 12.76 1.75
C PHE A 143 0.85 11.35 1.78
N PHE A 144 0.83 10.69 0.63
CA PHE A 144 1.46 9.38 0.44
C PHE A 144 2.45 9.44 -0.72
N GLY A 145 3.76 9.42 -0.41
CA GLY A 145 4.83 9.54 -1.40
C GLY A 145 5.38 8.18 -1.80
N MET A 146 5.43 7.90 -3.11
CA MET A 146 6.09 6.75 -3.72
C MET A 146 6.76 7.18 -5.03
N SER A 147 7.60 8.20 -4.95
CA SER A 147 8.08 8.91 -6.15
C SER A 147 9.59 9.18 -6.11
N ALA A 148 9.97 10.42 -5.91
CA ALA A 148 11.35 10.88 -5.96
C ALA A 148 11.71 11.65 -4.68
N PRO A 149 12.99 11.70 -4.32
CA PRO A 149 13.44 12.40 -3.13
C PRO A 149 13.17 13.91 -3.20
N ASN A 150 12.88 14.50 -2.03
CA ASN A 150 12.78 15.95 -1.81
C ASN A 150 11.72 16.67 -2.67
N VAL A 151 10.66 15.99 -3.09
CA VAL A 151 9.57 16.60 -3.87
C VAL A 151 8.49 17.24 -3.00
N LEU A 152 8.42 16.91 -1.71
CA LEU A 152 7.51 17.51 -0.75
C LEU A 152 8.27 18.52 0.12
N THR A 153 7.82 19.77 0.14
CA THR A 153 8.45 20.82 0.95
C THR A 153 7.68 21.06 2.25
N LYS A 154 8.34 21.67 3.26
CA LYS A 154 7.66 22.09 4.51
C LYS A 154 6.47 23.01 4.22
N ASP A 155 6.61 23.93 3.28
CA ASP A 155 5.52 24.85 2.93
C ASP A 155 4.33 24.12 2.32
N MET A 156 4.57 23.09 1.51
CA MET A 156 3.50 22.24 0.99
C MET A 156 2.79 21.48 2.13
N VAL A 157 3.53 20.93 3.10
CA VAL A 157 2.91 20.28 4.27
C VAL A 157 2.04 21.26 5.06
N ARG A 158 2.47 22.53 5.22
CA ARG A 158 1.68 23.56 5.90
C ARG A 158 0.37 23.92 5.19
N THR A 159 0.23 23.61 3.90
CA THR A 159 -1.04 23.81 3.16
C THR A 159 -2.04 22.69 3.35
N MET A 160 -1.62 21.57 3.90
CA MET A 160 -2.49 20.41 4.14
C MET A 160 -3.53 20.73 5.23
N ALA A 161 -4.43 19.78 5.47
CA ALA A 161 -5.41 19.89 6.55
C ALA A 161 -4.73 19.98 7.92
N LYS A 162 -5.49 20.38 8.95
CA LYS A 162 -5.00 20.38 10.33
C LYS A 162 -4.55 18.97 10.73
N ASP A 163 -3.42 18.86 11.45
CA ASP A 163 -2.86 17.60 11.91
C ASP A 163 -2.69 16.55 10.77
N PRO A 164 -1.96 16.89 9.70
CA PRO A 164 -1.85 16.02 8.54
C PRO A 164 -0.98 14.78 8.84
N MET A 165 -1.18 13.73 8.09
CA MET A 165 -0.41 12.50 8.14
C MET A 165 0.48 12.41 6.89
N VAL A 166 1.78 12.16 7.06
CA VAL A 166 2.76 12.21 5.96
C VAL A 166 3.51 10.89 5.88
N PHE A 167 3.41 10.23 4.74
CA PHE A 167 4.04 8.94 4.48
C PHE A 167 5.00 9.04 3.30
N PRO A 168 6.25 9.51 3.51
CA PRO A 168 7.24 9.64 2.46
C PRO A 168 8.00 8.32 2.32
N MET A 169 7.68 7.51 1.29
CA MET A 169 8.14 6.14 1.15
C MET A 169 9.32 5.96 0.20
N ALA A 170 9.76 7.02 -0.51
CA ALA A 170 10.90 6.92 -1.43
C ALA A 170 12.19 6.52 -0.67
N ASN A 171 12.96 5.62 -1.27
CA ASN A 171 14.23 5.12 -0.75
C ASN A 171 15.38 5.36 -1.75
N PRO A 172 16.60 5.64 -1.27
CA PRO A 172 17.04 5.78 0.13
C PRO A 172 16.68 7.14 0.76
N THR A 173 16.37 8.15 -0.04
CA THR A 173 16.00 9.49 0.41
C THR A 173 14.49 9.69 0.19
N PRO A 174 13.72 10.00 1.23
CA PRO A 174 12.28 10.18 1.12
C PRO A 174 11.90 11.50 0.42
N GLU A 175 10.62 11.65 0.09
CA GLU A 175 10.05 12.88 -0.50
C GLU A 175 10.21 14.10 0.39
N ILE A 176 10.23 13.91 1.69
CA ILE A 176 10.57 14.88 2.73
C ILE A 176 11.18 14.10 3.90
N MET A 177 12.16 14.68 4.59
CA MET A 177 12.70 14.05 5.80
C MET A 177 11.64 14.05 6.91
N PRO A 178 11.53 12.95 7.71
CA PRO A 178 10.53 12.86 8.77
C PRO A 178 10.55 14.02 9.75
N GLU A 179 11.73 14.49 10.16
CA GLU A 179 11.91 15.66 11.04
C GLU A 179 11.37 16.95 10.43
N ASP A 180 11.56 17.13 9.12
CA ASP A 180 11.05 18.30 8.40
C ASP A 180 9.51 18.28 8.27
N ALA A 181 8.94 17.10 8.06
CA ALA A 181 7.48 16.93 8.04
C ALA A 181 6.86 17.22 9.41
N LEU A 182 7.47 16.74 10.49
CA LEU A 182 7.05 17.01 11.88
C LEU A 182 7.17 18.51 12.21
N GLU A 183 8.28 19.15 11.85
CA GLU A 183 8.47 20.59 12.05
C GLU A 183 7.43 21.41 11.26
N ALA A 184 6.99 20.92 10.10
CA ALA A 184 5.96 21.54 9.29
C ALA A 184 4.54 21.35 9.85
N GLY A 185 4.35 20.53 10.88
CA GLY A 185 3.08 20.31 11.58
C GLY A 185 2.40 18.98 11.30
N ALA A 186 3.10 18.00 10.71
CA ALA A 186 2.56 16.65 10.58
C ALA A 186 2.31 16.00 11.96
N ALA A 187 1.11 15.47 12.15
CA ALA A 187 0.73 14.78 13.39
C ALA A 187 1.32 13.36 13.45
N VAL A 188 1.45 12.71 12.31
CA VAL A 188 1.99 11.36 12.16
C VAL A 188 2.89 11.32 10.94
N VAL A 189 4.06 10.71 11.09
CA VAL A 189 4.96 10.40 9.99
C VAL A 189 5.35 8.93 10.04
N GLY A 190 5.25 8.24 8.91
CA GLY A 190 5.75 6.88 8.72
C GLY A 190 6.47 6.78 7.39
N CYS A 191 7.58 6.06 7.33
CA CYS A 191 8.39 5.94 6.11
C CYS A 191 8.97 4.52 5.94
N GLY A 192 9.60 4.26 4.80
CA GLY A 192 10.24 2.96 4.52
C GLY A 192 11.56 2.72 5.27
N ARG A 193 12.16 3.74 5.88
CA ARG A 193 13.47 3.66 6.52
C ARG A 193 13.40 3.00 7.90
N SER A 194 14.39 2.14 8.19
CA SER A 194 14.48 1.40 9.45
C SER A 194 15.06 2.21 10.61
N ASP A 195 15.65 3.35 10.32
CA ASP A 195 16.25 4.26 11.32
C ASP A 195 15.26 5.32 11.87
N TYR A 196 14.00 5.28 11.41
CA TYR A 196 12.91 6.14 11.88
C TYR A 196 11.80 5.34 12.56
N PRO A 197 11.00 5.96 13.44
CA PRO A 197 9.75 5.39 13.93
C PRO A 197 8.76 5.09 12.79
N ASN A 198 7.83 4.19 13.06
CA ASN A 198 6.78 3.81 12.11
C ASN A 198 7.34 3.33 10.76
N GLN A 199 8.37 2.48 10.81
CA GLN A 199 8.86 1.86 9.58
C GLN A 199 7.73 1.08 8.90
N ILE A 200 7.47 1.40 7.64
CA ILE A 200 6.53 0.67 6.77
C ILE A 200 7.36 -0.19 5.83
N ASN A 201 7.33 -1.51 6.05
CA ASN A 201 8.11 -2.46 5.29
C ASN A 201 7.29 -3.73 5.04
N ASN A 202 7.30 -4.22 3.80
CA ASN A 202 6.58 -5.42 3.35
C ASN A 202 7.00 -6.71 4.09
N VAL A 203 8.14 -6.72 4.76
CA VAL A 203 8.57 -7.83 5.63
C VAL A 203 7.53 -8.18 6.72
N LEU A 204 6.67 -7.25 7.11
CA LEU A 204 5.58 -7.50 8.06
C LEU A 204 4.44 -8.33 7.44
N ALA A 205 4.24 -8.23 6.12
CA ALA A 205 3.14 -8.92 5.44
C ALA A 205 3.54 -10.30 4.92
N PHE A 206 4.62 -10.37 4.16
CA PHE A 206 5.02 -11.51 3.34
C PHE A 206 5.01 -12.87 4.09
N PRO A 207 5.71 -13.04 5.24
CA PRO A 207 5.79 -14.36 5.88
C PRO A 207 4.42 -14.86 6.35
N GLY A 208 3.61 -13.97 6.94
CA GLY A 208 2.29 -14.30 7.44
C GLY A 208 1.28 -14.58 6.32
N VAL A 209 1.31 -13.80 5.24
CA VAL A 209 0.43 -13.97 4.08
C VAL A 209 0.64 -15.35 3.44
N PHE A 210 1.89 -15.71 3.12
CA PHE A 210 2.17 -17.03 2.56
C PHE A 210 1.91 -18.15 3.56
N ARG A 211 2.24 -17.97 4.84
CA ARG A 211 1.92 -18.96 5.88
C ARG A 211 0.42 -19.25 5.92
N GLY A 212 -0.41 -18.22 5.99
CA GLY A 212 -1.86 -18.39 6.02
C GLY A 212 -2.43 -19.01 4.73
N ALA A 213 -1.96 -18.57 3.56
CA ALA A 213 -2.37 -19.14 2.29
C ALA A 213 -1.99 -20.64 2.14
N LEU A 214 -0.76 -20.99 2.55
CA LEU A 214 -0.28 -22.36 2.47
C LEU A 214 -0.95 -23.29 3.49
N ASP A 215 -1.28 -22.81 4.68
CA ASP A 215 -1.97 -23.60 5.71
C ASP A 215 -3.33 -24.14 5.25
N VAL A 216 -3.99 -23.40 4.39
CA VAL A 216 -5.30 -23.79 3.83
C VAL A 216 -5.22 -24.23 2.36
N ARG A 217 -4.02 -24.37 1.83
CA ARG A 217 -3.76 -24.68 0.41
C ARG A 217 -4.58 -23.78 -0.52
N ALA A 218 -4.57 -22.49 -0.26
CA ALA A 218 -5.32 -21.53 -1.05
C ALA A 218 -4.93 -21.57 -2.53
N SER A 219 -5.89 -21.40 -3.41
CA SER A 219 -5.67 -21.33 -4.87
C SER A 219 -5.19 -19.95 -5.33
N ASP A 220 -5.47 -18.91 -4.55
CA ASP A 220 -5.07 -17.52 -4.80
C ASP A 220 -4.81 -16.80 -3.48
N ILE A 221 -4.14 -15.66 -3.55
CA ILE A 221 -4.11 -14.63 -2.52
C ILE A 221 -4.94 -13.47 -3.08
N ASN A 222 -6.22 -13.45 -2.70
CA ASN A 222 -7.21 -12.50 -3.21
C ASN A 222 -7.27 -11.19 -2.39
N GLU A 223 -8.20 -10.31 -2.75
CA GLU A 223 -8.34 -8.99 -2.14
C GLU A 223 -8.75 -9.09 -0.66
N GLU A 224 -9.68 -9.98 -0.35
CA GLU A 224 -10.16 -10.21 1.03
C GLU A 224 -9.02 -10.65 1.96
N MET A 225 -8.14 -11.51 1.49
CA MET A 225 -6.95 -11.96 2.22
C MET A 225 -5.96 -10.82 2.46
N LYS A 226 -5.76 -9.93 1.49
CA LYS A 226 -4.90 -8.75 1.63
C LYS A 226 -5.46 -7.73 2.64
N ILE A 227 -6.76 -7.49 2.58
CA ILE A 227 -7.46 -6.63 3.56
C ILE A 227 -7.36 -7.22 4.97
N ALA A 228 -7.61 -8.51 5.12
CA ALA A 228 -7.49 -9.21 6.40
C ALA A 228 -6.06 -9.11 6.97
N ALA A 229 -5.03 -9.26 6.12
CA ALA A 229 -3.64 -9.09 6.50
C ALA A 229 -3.35 -7.67 7.00
N ALA A 230 -3.86 -6.64 6.33
CA ALA A 230 -3.67 -5.25 6.72
C ALA A 230 -4.29 -4.96 8.10
N TYR A 231 -5.51 -5.41 8.34
CA TYR A 231 -6.15 -5.30 9.66
C TYR A 231 -5.42 -6.11 10.73
N ALA A 232 -4.92 -7.30 10.39
CA ALA A 232 -4.16 -8.12 11.34
C ALA A 232 -2.89 -7.42 11.79
N ILE A 233 -2.12 -6.84 10.87
CA ILE A 233 -0.91 -6.06 11.21
C ILE A 233 -1.28 -4.84 12.06
N ALA A 234 -2.30 -4.08 11.68
CA ALA A 234 -2.73 -2.90 12.40
C ALA A 234 -3.16 -3.23 13.84
N ASN A 235 -3.90 -4.32 14.03
CA ASN A 235 -4.43 -4.73 15.33
C ASN A 235 -3.37 -5.33 16.28
N VAL A 236 -2.16 -5.64 15.80
CA VAL A 236 -1.03 -6.00 16.68
C VAL A 236 -0.68 -4.84 17.62
N VAL A 237 -0.86 -3.61 17.15
CA VAL A 237 -0.70 -2.41 17.97
C VAL A 237 -1.98 -2.18 18.77
N SER A 238 -1.92 -2.39 20.09
CA SER A 238 -3.08 -2.17 20.98
C SER A 238 -3.43 -0.69 21.12
N ASP A 239 -4.61 -0.38 21.67
CA ASP A 239 -5.01 1.03 21.89
C ASP A 239 -4.08 1.74 22.89
N GLU A 240 -3.54 0.99 23.86
CA GLU A 240 -2.59 1.50 24.87
C GLU A 240 -1.20 1.75 24.30
N GLU A 241 -0.78 0.99 23.28
CA GLU A 241 0.50 1.15 22.59
C GLU A 241 0.45 2.25 21.54
N LEU A 242 -0.73 2.52 20.96
CA LEU A 242 -0.93 3.40 19.81
C LEU A 242 -0.58 4.86 20.12
N ASN A 243 0.40 5.39 19.42
CA ASN A 243 0.80 6.80 19.53
C ASN A 243 1.50 7.26 18.24
N ALA A 244 1.79 8.55 18.09
CA ALA A 244 2.35 9.13 16.87
C ALA A 244 3.70 8.53 16.43
N GLN A 245 4.44 7.88 17.31
CA GLN A 245 5.71 7.20 17.03
C GLN A 245 5.57 5.68 16.98
N TYR A 246 4.37 5.14 17.18
CA TYR A 246 4.11 3.69 17.17
C TYR A 246 2.73 3.40 16.58
N ILE A 247 2.59 3.61 15.28
CA ILE A 247 1.42 3.20 14.48
C ILE A 247 1.66 1.86 13.76
N MET A 248 2.90 1.39 13.71
CA MET A 248 3.28 0.13 13.09
C MET A 248 4.05 -0.74 14.08
N PRO A 249 3.81 -2.06 14.11
CA PRO A 249 4.66 -2.96 14.89
C PRO A 249 6.09 -2.96 14.30
N LYS A 250 7.06 -3.32 15.13
CA LYS A 250 8.44 -3.46 14.67
C LYS A 250 8.58 -4.63 13.68
N ALA A 251 9.52 -4.53 12.75
CA ALA A 251 9.73 -5.50 11.67
C ALA A 251 9.87 -6.97 12.14
N PHE A 252 10.39 -7.20 13.35
CA PHE A 252 10.57 -8.52 13.92
C PHE A 252 9.67 -8.79 15.15
N ASP A 253 8.52 -8.10 15.25
CA ASP A 253 7.55 -8.39 16.29
C ASP A 253 6.95 -9.79 16.07
N PRO A 254 7.16 -10.74 16.99
CA PRO A 254 6.73 -12.13 16.79
C PRO A 254 5.20 -12.27 16.71
N ARG A 255 4.43 -11.31 17.21
CA ARG A 255 2.97 -11.31 17.16
C ARG A 255 2.44 -11.20 15.73
N VAL A 256 3.17 -10.51 14.85
CA VAL A 256 2.70 -10.16 13.49
C VAL A 256 2.48 -11.40 12.64
N ARG A 257 3.49 -12.28 12.54
CA ARG A 257 3.43 -13.45 11.65
C ARG A 257 2.19 -14.32 11.92
N ASP A 258 1.95 -14.62 13.19
CA ASP A 258 0.87 -15.53 13.57
C ASP A 258 -0.50 -14.87 13.42
N ALA A 259 -0.62 -13.57 13.75
CA ALA A 259 -1.85 -12.81 13.55
C ALA A 259 -2.21 -12.70 12.06
N VAL A 260 -1.24 -12.39 11.20
CA VAL A 260 -1.45 -12.30 9.75
C VAL A 260 -1.80 -13.66 9.16
N ALA A 261 -1.08 -14.73 9.54
CA ALA A 261 -1.35 -16.06 9.04
C ALA A 261 -2.77 -16.54 9.39
N ALA A 262 -3.21 -16.34 10.62
CA ALA A 262 -4.56 -16.71 11.06
C ALA A 262 -5.64 -15.93 10.30
N ALA A 263 -5.47 -14.62 10.15
CA ALA A 263 -6.44 -13.77 9.45
C ALA A 263 -6.52 -14.10 7.95
N VAL A 264 -5.39 -14.32 7.30
CA VAL A 264 -5.31 -14.69 5.88
C VAL A 264 -5.93 -16.07 5.63
N ALA A 265 -5.65 -17.07 6.49
CA ALA A 265 -6.25 -18.38 6.38
C ALA A 265 -7.78 -18.34 6.54
N GLN A 266 -8.26 -17.53 7.50
CA GLN A 266 -9.70 -17.35 7.67
C GLN A 266 -10.34 -16.67 6.45
N ALA A 267 -9.76 -15.59 5.97
CA ALA A 267 -10.25 -14.89 4.78
C ALA A 267 -10.26 -15.78 3.52
N ALA A 268 -9.25 -16.65 3.39
CA ALA A 268 -9.22 -17.63 2.30
C ALA A 268 -10.38 -18.63 2.37
N ARG A 269 -10.76 -19.08 3.58
CA ARG A 269 -11.95 -19.94 3.77
C ARG A 269 -13.23 -19.19 3.44
N ASP A 270 -13.38 -17.98 3.97
CA ASP A 270 -14.60 -17.17 3.84
C ASP A 270 -14.84 -16.76 2.37
N SER A 271 -13.78 -16.52 1.61
CA SER A 271 -13.83 -16.17 0.18
C SER A 271 -13.82 -17.39 -0.75
N GLY A 272 -13.75 -18.62 -0.21
CA GLY A 272 -13.88 -19.84 -0.99
C GLY A 272 -12.65 -20.24 -1.81
N VAL A 273 -11.47 -19.65 -1.54
CA VAL A 273 -10.21 -20.01 -2.22
C VAL A 273 -9.38 -21.04 -1.45
N ALA A 274 -9.75 -21.36 -0.22
CA ALA A 274 -9.15 -22.44 0.56
C ALA A 274 -9.54 -23.82 0.00
N ARG A 275 -8.62 -24.79 0.07
CA ARG A 275 -8.84 -26.18 -0.39
C ARG A 275 -8.93 -27.18 0.77
N ILE A 276 -8.56 -26.75 1.98
CA ILE A 276 -8.66 -27.56 3.23
C ILE A 276 -9.04 -26.66 4.41
#